data_c2ad1020bfed151ef0ac8885d3a46d3a
#
_entry.id   c2ad1020bfed151ef0ac8885d3a46d3a
#
_cell.length_a   1.000
_cell.length_b   1.000
_cell.length_c   1.000
_cell.angle_alpha   90.00
_cell.angle_beta   90.00
_cell.angle_gamma   90.00
#
_symmetry.space_group_name_H-M   'P 1'
#
loop_
_entity.id
_entity.type
_entity.pdbx_description
1 polymer ?
#
loop_
_entity_poly.entity_id
_entity_poly.type
_entity_poly.pdbx_seq_one_letter_code
_entity_poly.pdbx_strand_id
1 'polypeptide(L)'
;LPTFLPDATGQLIPNGGFAYFPGINLDYKIGWVYMGGIQLEQPLYMGGKITAAYKMSVLGKQMAQMNETLTATEVILKTDQAYALVVKAKEMKVVADAYHTVLTELKKNVESAYKHGLKPQNDVLKVQVRLNESELAVRKAENAFRLATMNLCHLIGKPLTADIHVSGNFPEIEQGLEIQVLDI
;
A
#
# COMPACT_ATOMS: atom_id res chain seq x y z
N LEU A 1 -58.99 42.61 5.75
CA LEU A 1 -59.92 42.69 6.88
C LEU A 1 -59.25 43.57 7.92
N PRO A 2 -59.92 44.68 8.38
CA PRO A 2 -59.36 45.49 9.45
C PRO A 2 -59.38 44.71 10.75
N THR A 3 -58.23 44.44 11.29
CA THR A 3 -58.06 43.82 12.60
C THR A 3 -58.10 44.93 13.64
N PHE A 4 -59.12 44.90 14.49
CA PHE A 4 -59.23 45.73 15.67
C PHE A 4 -58.49 45.04 16.81
N LEU A 5 -57.58 45.72 17.46
CA LEU A 5 -56.89 45.23 18.65
C LEU A 5 -57.18 46.18 19.82
N PRO A 6 -57.47 45.63 21.00
CA PRO A 6 -57.65 46.45 22.18
C PRO A 6 -56.33 47.02 22.67
N ASP A 7 -56.32 48.29 23.07
CA ASP A 7 -55.21 48.89 23.78
C ASP A 7 -55.11 48.42 25.24
N ALA A 8 -54.11 48.88 25.96
CA ALA A 8 -53.88 48.52 27.37
C ALA A 8 -55.07 48.86 28.29
N THR A 9 -56.09 49.62 27.81
CA THR A 9 -57.30 49.99 28.55
C THR A 9 -58.55 49.27 28.06
N GLY A 10 -58.42 48.36 27.07
CA GLY A 10 -59.51 47.56 26.51
C GLY A 10 -60.29 48.28 25.39
N GLN A 11 -59.85 49.44 24.90
CA GLN A 11 -60.50 50.20 23.84
C GLN A 11 -59.99 49.74 22.47
N LEU A 12 -60.91 49.47 21.52
CA LEU A 12 -60.56 49.05 20.14
C LEU A 12 -60.03 50.27 19.33
N ILE A 13 -58.81 50.21 18.87
CA ILE A 13 -58.16 51.24 18.05
C ILE A 13 -58.41 50.92 16.58
N PRO A 14 -59.06 51.78 15.81
CA PRO A 14 -59.14 51.61 14.37
C PRO A 14 -57.90 52.20 13.70
N ASN A 15 -57.25 51.36 12.92
CA ASN A 15 -56.19 51.67 11.99
C ASN A 15 -54.75 51.82 12.51
N GLY A 16 -53.92 50.89 12.09
CA GLY A 16 -52.50 51.11 11.71
C GLY A 16 -51.46 51.13 12.80
N GLY A 17 -51.81 50.86 14.04
CA GLY A 17 -50.83 50.64 15.09
C GLY A 17 -50.29 49.21 15.03
N PHE A 18 -48.98 49.00 15.09
CA PHE A 18 -48.40 47.68 15.32
C PHE A 18 -48.92 47.18 16.68
N ALA A 19 -49.71 46.10 16.69
CA ALA A 19 -50.12 45.46 17.93
C ALA A 19 -48.86 44.96 18.64
N TYR A 20 -48.49 45.64 19.72
CA TYR A 20 -47.47 45.13 20.62
C TYR A 20 -48.11 44.00 21.42
N PHE A 21 -47.80 42.76 21.04
CA PHE A 21 -48.08 41.61 21.89
C PHE A 21 -47.05 41.64 23.02
N PRO A 22 -47.44 41.83 24.28
CA PRO A 22 -46.53 41.62 25.40
C PRO A 22 -45.99 40.20 25.23
N GLY A 23 -44.65 40.06 25.15
CA GLY A 23 -43.99 38.81 24.81
C GLY A 23 -44.51 37.68 25.71
N ILE A 24 -45.29 36.77 25.13
CA ILE A 24 -45.58 35.51 25.76
C ILE A 24 -44.30 34.71 25.69
N ASN A 25 -43.58 34.64 26.80
CA ASN A 25 -42.45 33.71 26.93
C ASN A 25 -43.02 32.30 26.93
N LEU A 26 -43.12 31.71 25.74
CA LEU A 26 -43.43 30.30 25.61
C LEU A 26 -42.14 29.51 25.85
N ASP A 27 -41.89 29.18 27.10
CA ASP A 27 -40.85 28.23 27.46
C ASP A 27 -41.22 26.84 26.96
N TYR A 28 -40.89 26.55 25.70
CA TYR A 28 -40.95 25.20 25.17
C TYR A 28 -39.79 24.38 25.75
N LYS A 29 -40.02 23.67 26.82
CA LYS A 29 -39.17 22.58 27.24
C LYS A 29 -39.43 21.40 26.31
N ILE A 30 -38.67 21.30 25.22
CA ILE A 30 -38.66 20.11 24.39
C ILE A 30 -37.93 19.03 25.19
N GLY A 31 -38.67 18.17 25.86
CA GLY A 31 -38.14 16.92 26.40
C GLY A 31 -37.71 16.01 25.25
N TRP A 32 -37.02 14.94 25.59
CA TRP A 32 -36.57 13.95 24.62
C TRP A 32 -37.78 13.37 23.87
N VAL A 33 -37.85 13.61 22.56
CA VAL A 33 -38.86 13.01 21.68
C VAL A 33 -38.22 11.80 21.00
N TYR A 34 -38.64 10.61 21.37
CA TYR A 34 -38.24 9.39 20.67
C TYR A 34 -39.29 9.10 19.60
N MET A 35 -38.91 9.16 18.33
CA MET A 35 -39.71 8.69 17.23
C MET A 35 -39.08 7.45 16.62
N GLY A 36 -39.79 6.34 16.63
CA GLY A 36 -39.44 5.10 15.98
C GLY A 36 -40.56 4.66 15.05
N GLY A 37 -40.21 4.27 13.84
CA GLY A 37 -41.15 3.75 12.87
C GLY A 37 -40.55 2.57 12.10
N ILE A 38 -41.33 1.52 11.86
CA ILE A 38 -40.98 0.43 10.94
C ILE A 38 -41.74 0.70 9.65
N GLN A 39 -41.02 0.94 8.55
CA GLN A 39 -41.61 1.12 7.24
C GLN A 39 -41.25 -0.07 6.37
N LEU A 40 -42.26 -0.74 5.80
CA LEU A 40 -42.10 -1.80 4.82
C LEU A 40 -42.65 -1.32 3.48
N GLU A 41 -41.76 -1.22 2.47
CA GLU A 41 -42.15 -0.83 1.11
C GLU A 41 -41.83 -1.98 0.17
N GLN A 42 -42.87 -2.54 -0.46
CA GLN A 42 -42.75 -3.65 -1.40
C GLN A 42 -43.27 -3.23 -2.79
N PRO A 43 -42.37 -2.91 -3.75
CA PRO A 43 -42.80 -2.61 -5.10
C PRO A 43 -43.34 -3.89 -5.79
N LEU A 44 -44.57 -3.87 -6.26
CA LEU A 44 -45.20 -5.01 -6.93
C LEU A 44 -44.86 -5.09 -8.42
N TYR A 45 -44.70 -3.93 -9.08
CA TYR A 45 -44.35 -3.87 -10.49
C TYR A 45 -43.55 -2.60 -10.82
N MET A 46 -42.38 -2.75 -11.47
CA MET A 46 -41.52 -1.64 -11.89
C MET A 46 -40.98 -1.82 -13.31
N GLY A 47 -41.82 -2.32 -14.24
CA GLY A 47 -41.43 -2.40 -15.67
C GLY A 47 -40.15 -3.18 -15.93
N GLY A 48 -39.89 -4.28 -15.22
CA GLY A 48 -38.69 -5.10 -15.39
C GLY A 48 -37.44 -4.61 -14.63
N LYS A 49 -37.49 -3.45 -13.97
CA LYS A 49 -36.36 -2.88 -13.21
C LYS A 49 -35.85 -3.83 -12.11
N ILE A 50 -36.75 -4.52 -11.39
CA ILE A 50 -36.40 -5.47 -10.32
C ILE A 50 -35.65 -6.66 -10.91
N THR A 51 -36.14 -7.23 -12.01
CA THR A 51 -35.49 -8.37 -12.71
C THR A 51 -34.12 -7.99 -13.26
N ALA A 52 -34.00 -6.78 -13.83
CA ALA A 52 -32.71 -6.26 -14.31
C ALA A 52 -31.74 -6.06 -13.15
N ALA A 53 -32.16 -5.47 -12.04
CA ALA A 53 -31.34 -5.29 -10.85
C ALA A 53 -30.86 -6.63 -10.26
N TYR A 54 -31.74 -7.64 -10.22
CA TYR A 54 -31.37 -8.99 -9.80
C TYR A 54 -30.28 -9.59 -10.69
N LYS A 55 -30.46 -9.52 -12.02
CA LYS A 55 -29.45 -10.00 -12.98
C LYS A 55 -28.12 -9.27 -12.81
N MET A 56 -28.13 -7.95 -12.62
CA MET A 56 -26.93 -7.16 -12.32
C MET A 56 -26.24 -7.62 -11.05
N SER A 57 -27.00 -7.92 -10.00
CA SER A 57 -26.45 -8.44 -8.74
C SER A 57 -25.80 -9.81 -8.91
N VAL A 58 -26.41 -10.71 -9.70
CA VAL A 58 -25.82 -12.03 -10.01
C VAL A 58 -24.52 -11.88 -10.78
N LEU A 59 -24.47 -11.01 -11.80
CA LEU A 59 -23.25 -10.73 -12.55
C LEU A 59 -22.18 -10.05 -11.66
N GLY A 60 -22.60 -9.15 -10.78
CA GLY A 60 -21.71 -8.53 -9.77
C GLY A 60 -21.07 -9.55 -8.84
N LYS A 61 -21.82 -10.57 -8.41
CA LYS A 61 -21.27 -11.70 -7.64
C LYS A 61 -20.22 -12.48 -8.45
N GLN A 62 -20.49 -12.79 -9.70
CA GLN A 62 -19.53 -13.51 -10.57
C GLN A 62 -18.26 -12.67 -10.76
N MET A 63 -18.40 -11.37 -10.98
CA MET A 63 -17.29 -10.43 -11.11
C MET A 63 -16.43 -10.37 -9.83
N ALA A 64 -17.06 -10.37 -8.66
CA ALA A 64 -16.36 -10.41 -7.38
C ALA A 64 -15.57 -11.73 -7.19
N GLN A 65 -16.14 -12.86 -7.59
CA GLN A 65 -15.46 -14.15 -7.53
C GLN A 65 -14.24 -14.23 -8.47
N MET A 66 -14.37 -13.69 -9.69
CA MET A 66 -13.24 -13.62 -10.63
C MET A 66 -12.15 -12.68 -10.10
N ASN A 67 -12.52 -11.56 -9.48
CA ASN A 67 -11.58 -10.63 -8.88
C ASN A 67 -10.84 -11.24 -7.68
N GLU A 68 -11.49 -12.09 -6.88
CA GLU A 68 -10.85 -12.87 -5.82
C GLU A 68 -9.75 -13.77 -6.41
N THR A 69 -10.05 -14.52 -7.46
CA THR A 69 -9.08 -15.39 -8.15
C THR A 69 -7.90 -14.58 -8.71
N LEU A 70 -8.18 -13.43 -9.33
CA LEU A 70 -7.16 -12.52 -9.84
C LEU A 70 -6.24 -12.03 -8.71
N THR A 71 -6.83 -11.57 -7.62
CA THR A 71 -6.07 -11.08 -6.46
C THR A 71 -5.20 -12.19 -5.85
N ALA A 72 -5.71 -13.40 -5.73
CA ALA A 72 -4.94 -14.54 -5.25
C ALA A 72 -3.73 -14.83 -6.17
N THR A 73 -3.93 -14.79 -7.48
CA THR A 73 -2.84 -14.98 -8.47
C THR A 73 -1.81 -13.86 -8.39
N GLU A 74 -2.24 -12.62 -8.23
CA GLU A 74 -1.33 -11.49 -8.05
C GLU A 74 -0.47 -11.62 -6.77
N VAL A 75 -1.06 -12.08 -5.67
CA VAL A 75 -0.32 -12.29 -4.42
C VAL A 75 0.74 -13.37 -4.60
N ILE A 76 0.40 -14.47 -5.26
CA ILE A 76 1.36 -15.54 -5.56
C ILE A 76 2.52 -14.98 -6.40
N LEU A 77 2.22 -14.30 -7.51
CA LEU A 77 3.23 -13.72 -8.38
C LEU A 77 4.15 -12.73 -7.66
N LYS A 78 3.57 -11.83 -6.83
CA LYS A 78 4.36 -10.87 -6.04
C LYS A 78 5.27 -11.56 -5.03
N THR A 79 4.79 -12.67 -4.44
CA THR A 79 5.59 -13.45 -3.47
C THR A 79 6.75 -14.16 -4.17
N ASP A 80 6.52 -14.75 -5.34
CA ASP A 80 7.57 -15.39 -6.14
C ASP A 80 8.63 -14.39 -6.61
N GLN A 81 8.20 -13.21 -7.06
CA GLN A 81 9.12 -12.12 -7.40
C GLN A 81 9.95 -11.66 -6.22
N ALA A 82 9.33 -11.51 -5.04
CA ALA A 82 10.05 -11.12 -3.83
C ALA A 82 11.03 -12.20 -3.39
N TYR A 83 10.67 -13.48 -3.50
CA TYR A 83 11.57 -14.60 -3.23
C TYR A 83 12.79 -14.59 -4.17
N ALA A 84 12.56 -14.47 -5.46
CA ALA A 84 13.63 -14.36 -6.46
C ALA A 84 14.56 -13.17 -6.20
N LEU A 85 14.00 -12.03 -5.74
CA LEU A 85 14.79 -10.86 -5.37
C LEU A 85 15.68 -11.13 -4.15
N VAL A 86 15.21 -11.87 -3.14
CA VAL A 86 16.03 -12.26 -1.98
C VAL A 86 17.18 -13.17 -2.40
N VAL A 87 16.90 -14.18 -3.25
CA VAL A 87 17.94 -15.08 -3.78
C VAL A 87 18.99 -14.27 -4.54
N LYS A 88 18.56 -13.40 -5.47
CA LYS A 88 19.45 -12.51 -6.23
C LYS A 88 20.31 -11.63 -5.31
N ALA A 89 19.72 -11.01 -4.29
CA ALA A 89 20.45 -10.14 -3.37
C ALA A 89 21.48 -10.93 -2.54
N LYS A 90 21.17 -12.17 -2.16
CA LYS A 90 22.07 -13.09 -1.49
C LYS A 90 23.30 -13.39 -2.34
N GLU A 91 23.09 -13.76 -3.61
CA GLU A 91 24.20 -14.04 -4.55
C GLU A 91 25.04 -12.79 -4.83
N MET A 92 24.40 -11.62 -4.96
CA MET A 92 25.14 -10.36 -5.12
C MET A 92 26.03 -10.05 -3.91
N LYS A 93 25.58 -10.39 -2.69
CA LYS A 93 26.41 -10.25 -1.50
C LYS A 93 27.63 -11.14 -1.57
N VAL A 94 27.46 -12.41 -1.92
CA VAL A 94 28.59 -13.37 -2.08
C VAL A 94 29.62 -12.85 -3.11
N VAL A 95 29.14 -12.35 -4.23
CA VAL A 95 30.02 -11.78 -5.26
C VAL A 95 30.76 -10.53 -4.77
N ALA A 96 30.07 -9.65 -4.03
CA ALA A 96 30.67 -8.43 -3.49
C ALA A 96 31.76 -8.76 -2.45
N ASP A 97 31.51 -9.72 -1.57
CA ASP A 97 32.48 -10.19 -0.56
C ASP A 97 33.71 -10.82 -1.22
N ALA A 98 33.51 -11.65 -2.24
CA ALA A 98 34.59 -12.27 -3.00
C ALA A 98 35.44 -11.20 -3.70
N TYR A 99 34.81 -10.22 -4.33
CA TYR A 99 35.51 -9.10 -5.00
C TYR A 99 36.32 -8.26 -3.99
N HIS A 100 35.76 -7.96 -2.82
CA HIS A 100 36.47 -7.26 -1.77
C HIS A 100 37.71 -8.03 -1.29
N THR A 101 37.61 -9.36 -1.14
CA THR A 101 38.69 -10.23 -0.73
C THR A 101 39.85 -10.17 -1.77
N VAL A 102 39.52 -10.31 -3.06
CA VAL A 102 40.51 -10.20 -4.16
C VAL A 102 41.23 -8.86 -4.16
N LEU A 103 40.49 -7.77 -3.95
CA LEU A 103 41.10 -6.43 -3.90
C LEU A 103 41.97 -6.21 -2.67
N THR A 104 41.64 -6.84 -1.55
CA THR A 104 42.46 -6.81 -0.34
C THR A 104 43.81 -7.50 -0.57
N GLU A 105 43.79 -8.68 -1.20
CA GLU A 105 45.02 -9.39 -1.59
C GLU A 105 45.84 -8.61 -2.62
N LEU A 106 45.16 -8.04 -3.63
CA LEU A 106 45.83 -7.20 -4.66
C LEU A 106 46.53 -6.00 -4.02
N LYS A 107 45.86 -5.32 -3.06
CA LYS A 107 46.49 -4.21 -2.33
C LYS A 107 47.77 -4.64 -1.63
N LYS A 108 47.71 -5.75 -0.88
CA LYS A 108 48.91 -6.29 -0.20
C LYS A 108 50.05 -6.57 -1.15
N ASN A 109 49.78 -7.16 -2.33
CA ASN A 109 50.76 -7.45 -3.34
C ASN A 109 51.38 -6.17 -3.97
N VAL A 110 50.54 -5.18 -4.28
CA VAL A 110 50.98 -3.90 -4.83
C VAL A 110 51.77 -3.09 -3.83
N GLU A 111 51.39 -3.07 -2.55
CA GLU A 111 52.15 -2.44 -1.46
C GLU A 111 53.54 -3.12 -1.27
N SER A 112 53.60 -4.44 -1.34
CA SER A 112 54.86 -5.17 -1.30
C SER A 112 55.76 -4.80 -2.49
N ALA A 113 55.21 -4.78 -3.70
CA ALA A 113 55.96 -4.39 -4.90
C ALA A 113 56.45 -2.93 -4.83
N TYR A 114 55.66 -2.03 -4.26
CA TYR A 114 56.11 -0.64 -4.02
C TYR A 114 57.27 -0.55 -3.04
N LYS A 115 57.18 -1.29 -1.90
CA LYS A 115 58.30 -1.35 -0.93
C LYS A 115 59.63 -1.84 -1.52
N HIS A 116 59.57 -2.69 -2.55
CA HIS A 116 60.75 -3.18 -3.27
C HIS A 116 61.13 -2.33 -4.48
N GLY A 117 60.49 -1.15 -4.67
CA GLY A 117 60.80 -0.23 -5.78
C GLY A 117 60.32 -0.69 -7.16
N LEU A 118 59.48 -1.75 -7.22
CA LEU A 118 58.98 -2.33 -8.48
C LEU A 118 57.74 -1.61 -9.04
N LYS A 119 57.04 -0.83 -8.19
CA LYS A 119 55.84 -0.10 -8.60
C LYS A 119 55.81 1.31 -8.01
N PRO A 120 55.23 2.29 -8.72
CA PRO A 120 55.09 3.64 -8.24
C PRO A 120 53.97 3.75 -7.17
N GLN A 121 54.07 4.75 -6.29
CA GLN A 121 53.07 5.03 -5.24
C GLN A 121 51.66 5.25 -5.81
N ASN A 122 51.53 5.80 -7.01
CA ASN A 122 50.26 6.01 -7.67
C ASN A 122 49.45 4.72 -7.87
N ASP A 123 50.13 3.58 -8.13
CA ASP A 123 49.46 2.29 -8.28
C ASP A 123 48.88 1.80 -6.94
N VAL A 124 49.56 2.05 -5.82
CA VAL A 124 49.05 1.77 -4.48
C VAL A 124 47.77 2.57 -4.21
N LEU A 125 47.78 3.87 -4.54
CA LEU A 125 46.64 4.76 -4.37
C LEU A 125 45.45 4.33 -5.23
N LYS A 126 45.68 3.92 -6.48
CA LYS A 126 44.63 3.41 -7.37
C LYS A 126 43.95 2.16 -6.79
N VAL A 127 44.74 1.22 -6.28
CA VAL A 127 44.20 0.00 -5.67
C VAL A 127 43.44 0.33 -4.35
N GLN A 128 43.95 1.30 -3.58
CA GLN A 128 43.25 1.76 -2.38
C GLN A 128 41.85 2.34 -2.69
N VAL A 129 41.74 3.14 -3.75
CA VAL A 129 40.43 3.68 -4.19
C VAL A 129 39.50 2.54 -4.57
N ARG A 130 39.97 1.55 -5.34
CA ARG A 130 39.18 0.38 -5.73
C ARG A 130 38.75 -0.46 -4.53
N LEU A 131 39.62 -0.59 -3.53
CA LEU A 131 39.25 -1.29 -2.28
C LEU A 131 38.11 -0.57 -1.52
N ASN A 132 38.22 0.74 -1.40
CA ASN A 132 37.18 1.55 -0.75
C ASN A 132 35.84 1.46 -1.51
N GLU A 133 35.86 1.46 -2.84
CA GLU A 133 34.69 1.25 -3.69
C GLU A 133 34.07 -0.14 -3.45
N SER A 134 34.91 -1.18 -3.30
CA SER A 134 34.43 -2.53 -3.02
C SER A 134 33.80 -2.67 -1.63
N GLU A 135 34.35 -2.00 -0.62
CA GLU A 135 33.75 -1.95 0.72
C GLU A 135 32.36 -1.31 0.67
N LEU A 136 32.20 -0.23 -0.09
CA LEU A 136 30.88 0.37 -0.30
C LEU A 136 29.94 -0.59 -1.04
N ALA A 137 30.44 -1.36 -2.02
CA ALA A 137 29.64 -2.36 -2.74
C ALA A 137 29.13 -3.48 -1.79
N VAL A 138 29.99 -3.98 -0.89
CA VAL A 138 29.60 -4.96 0.14
C VAL A 138 28.47 -4.40 1.02
N ARG A 139 28.64 -3.19 1.57
CA ARG A 139 27.60 -2.55 2.40
C ARG A 139 26.28 -2.35 1.65
N LYS A 140 26.33 -1.97 0.36
CA LYS A 140 25.14 -1.85 -0.48
C LYS A 140 24.46 -3.21 -0.70
N ALA A 141 25.23 -4.26 -0.95
CA ALA A 141 24.71 -5.62 -1.13
C ALA A 141 24.06 -6.16 0.14
N GLU A 142 24.68 -5.92 1.31
CA GLU A 142 24.09 -6.29 2.61
C GLU A 142 22.75 -5.59 2.88
N ASN A 143 22.70 -4.28 2.62
CA ASN A 143 21.47 -3.52 2.77
C ASN A 143 20.38 -3.99 1.78
N ALA A 144 20.76 -4.28 0.54
CA ALA A 144 19.84 -4.80 -0.48
C ALA A 144 19.27 -6.17 -0.06
N PHE A 145 20.11 -7.07 0.46
CA PHE A 145 19.66 -8.37 0.97
C PHE A 145 18.68 -8.20 2.15
N ARG A 146 19.03 -7.35 3.11
CA ARG A 146 18.17 -7.06 4.26
C ARG A 146 16.81 -6.50 3.83
N LEU A 147 16.79 -5.53 2.93
CA LEU A 147 15.56 -4.92 2.41
C LEU A 147 14.71 -5.94 1.63
N ALA A 148 15.33 -6.78 0.80
CA ALA A 148 14.62 -7.82 0.08
C ALA A 148 13.98 -8.84 1.03
N THR A 149 14.69 -9.25 2.09
CA THR A 149 14.16 -10.14 3.12
C THR A 149 12.98 -9.51 3.87
N MET A 150 13.09 -8.22 4.24
CA MET A 150 11.98 -7.50 4.89
C MET A 150 10.75 -7.40 3.99
N ASN A 151 10.94 -7.17 2.69
CA ASN A 151 9.84 -7.15 1.72
C ASN A 151 9.16 -8.53 1.60
N LEU A 152 9.92 -9.60 1.56
CA LEU A 152 9.37 -10.96 1.56
C LEU A 152 8.58 -11.23 2.86
N CYS A 153 9.13 -10.85 4.04
CA CYS A 153 8.44 -10.97 5.31
C CYS A 153 7.08 -10.24 5.29
N HIS A 154 7.06 -9.04 4.74
CA HIS A 154 5.84 -8.24 4.61
C HIS A 154 4.77 -8.95 3.76
N LEU A 155 5.15 -9.49 2.61
CA LEU A 155 4.21 -10.17 1.70
C LEU A 155 3.64 -11.46 2.28
N ILE A 156 4.43 -12.21 3.07
CA ILE A 156 3.97 -13.44 3.73
C ILE A 156 3.33 -13.19 5.12
N GLY A 157 3.17 -11.91 5.51
CA GLY A 157 2.53 -11.53 6.78
C GLY A 157 3.34 -11.85 8.04
N LYS A 158 4.68 -12.01 7.91
CA LYS A 158 5.57 -12.20 9.06
C LYS A 158 6.13 -10.86 9.59
N PRO A 159 6.56 -10.81 10.86
CA PRO A 159 7.27 -9.64 11.37
C PRO A 159 8.50 -9.32 10.51
N LEU A 160 8.78 -8.04 10.27
CA LEU A 160 9.90 -7.59 9.42
C LEU A 160 11.29 -7.99 9.97
N THR A 161 11.35 -8.33 11.26
CA THR A 161 12.57 -8.79 11.94
C THR A 161 12.70 -10.32 11.98
N ALA A 162 11.76 -11.05 11.36
CA ALA A 162 11.82 -12.51 11.32
C ALA A 162 13.05 -12.97 10.51
N ASP A 163 13.80 -13.88 11.08
CA ASP A 163 14.91 -14.53 10.39
C ASP A 163 14.35 -15.58 9.44
N ILE A 164 14.52 -15.34 8.14
CA ILE A 164 14.08 -16.26 7.08
C ILE A 164 15.30 -16.81 6.37
N HIS A 165 15.51 -18.10 6.51
CA HIS A 165 16.50 -18.82 5.72
C HIS A 165 15.92 -19.18 4.35
N VAL A 166 16.40 -18.49 3.32
CA VAL A 166 16.09 -18.81 1.93
C VAL A 166 17.09 -19.85 1.44
N SER A 167 16.60 -21.08 1.18
CA SER A 167 17.42 -22.23 0.79
C SER A 167 17.53 -22.43 -0.73
N GLY A 168 17.08 -21.47 -1.54
CA GLY A 168 17.03 -21.62 -2.99
C GLY A 168 18.31 -21.19 -3.69
N ASN A 169 18.85 -22.10 -4.49
CA ASN A 169 19.61 -21.73 -5.70
C ASN A 169 18.57 -21.30 -6.76
N PHE A 170 18.95 -20.40 -7.69
CA PHE A 170 18.11 -20.17 -8.87
C PHE A 170 17.78 -21.53 -9.49
N PRO A 171 16.50 -21.85 -9.76
CA PRO A 171 16.21 -23.04 -10.52
C PRO A 171 17.01 -22.92 -11.82
N GLU A 172 17.82 -23.94 -12.13
CA GLU A 172 18.39 -24.08 -13.46
C GLU A 172 17.23 -23.95 -14.44
N ILE A 173 17.29 -22.96 -15.32
CA ILE A 173 16.28 -22.81 -16.36
C ILE A 173 16.46 -24.06 -17.22
N GLU A 174 15.60 -25.07 -17.00
CA GLU A 174 15.47 -26.17 -17.94
C GLU A 174 15.16 -25.52 -19.30
N GLN A 175 16.13 -25.64 -20.22
CA GLN A 175 15.98 -25.20 -21.62
C GLN A 175 14.89 -26.08 -22.26
N GLY A 176 13.61 -25.73 -22.05
CA GLY A 176 12.52 -26.55 -22.51
C GLY A 176 11.12 -25.98 -22.22
N LEU A 177 10.99 -24.75 -21.76
CA LEU A 177 9.68 -24.08 -21.76
C LEU A 177 9.29 -23.72 -23.20
N GLU A 178 8.77 -24.72 -23.94
CA GLU A 178 7.95 -24.43 -25.11
C GLU A 178 6.75 -23.61 -24.64
N ILE A 179 6.79 -22.30 -24.92
CA ILE A 179 5.63 -21.44 -24.79
C ILE A 179 4.63 -21.93 -25.83
N GLN A 180 3.67 -22.78 -25.43
CA GLN A 180 2.49 -23.01 -26.23
C GLN A 180 1.75 -21.68 -26.35
N VAL A 181 1.99 -20.99 -27.47
CA VAL A 181 1.14 -19.88 -27.91
C VAL A 181 -0.23 -20.49 -28.14
N LEU A 182 -1.18 -20.18 -27.24
CA LEU A 182 -2.61 -20.47 -27.52
C LEU A 182 -2.99 -19.61 -28.72
N ASP A 183 -3.12 -20.27 -29.87
CA ASP A 183 -3.81 -19.70 -31.03
C ASP A 183 -5.27 -19.42 -30.64
N ILE A 184 -5.60 -18.11 -30.57
CA ILE A 184 -6.96 -17.59 -30.34
C ILE A 184 -7.64 -17.42 -31.71
#